data_6d9f64f2507f5ef094a4c932726bae86
#
_entry.id   6d9f64f2507f5ef094a4c932726bae86
#
_cell.length_a   1.000
_cell.length_b   1.000
_cell.length_c   1.000
_cell.angle_alpha   90.00
_cell.angle_beta   90.00
_cell.angle_gamma   90.00
#
_symmetry.space_group_name_H-M   'P 1'
#
loop_
_entity.id
_entity.type
_entity.pdbx_description
1 polymer ?
#
loop_
_entity_poly.entity_id
_entity_poly.type
_entity_poly.pdbx_seq_one_letter_code
_entity_poly.pdbx_strand_id
1 'polypeptide(L)'
;LLDASRDEMLFYQIALEGVSAQARQLAVERIEDEGLLNQLLKVTKGKDKLVYKFVKAKCDGFRERDQQSAKTQIEIAHLCQRIEGHSKRSFDQFFKTQTEQLQAKWSVLKHAADAEITTRVEQAMLACQQTLDFVVQQQADLAAQEVAGVKAVQQQGLLIEQLRLRLAHLFDCPATESEIRS
;
A
#
# COMPACT_ATOMS: atom_id res chain seq x y z
N LEU A 1 16.65 30.11 15.55
CA LEU A 1 17.81 29.45 14.92
C LEU A 1 19.16 29.95 15.48
N LEU A 2 19.36 31.24 15.67
CA LEU A 2 20.63 31.82 16.20
C LEU A 2 20.86 31.49 17.69
N ASP A 3 19.81 31.38 18.51
CA ASP A 3 19.94 31.07 19.93
C ASP A 3 20.31 29.59 20.15
N ALA A 4 19.70 28.63 19.40
CA ALA A 4 20.02 27.21 19.54
C ALA A 4 21.50 26.91 19.20
N SER A 5 22.06 27.54 18.16
CA SER A 5 23.47 27.37 17.79
C SER A 5 24.42 27.95 18.85
N ARG A 6 23.99 29.00 19.55
CA ARG A 6 24.78 29.60 20.64
C ARG A 6 24.81 28.75 21.88
N ASP A 7 23.67 28.09 22.18
CA ASP A 7 23.56 27.15 23.28
C ASP A 7 24.38 25.87 23.04
N GLU A 8 24.42 25.37 21.81
CA GLU A 8 25.22 24.19 21.47
C GLU A 8 26.74 24.46 21.58
N MET A 9 27.19 25.66 21.21
CA MET A 9 28.58 26.04 21.42
C MET A 9 28.95 26.14 22.91
N LEU A 10 28.01 26.57 23.76
CA LEU A 10 28.20 26.57 25.20
C LEU A 10 28.30 25.11 25.74
N PHE A 11 27.42 24.22 25.29
CA PHE A 11 27.52 22.81 25.67
C PHE A 11 28.82 22.18 25.19
N TYR A 12 29.30 22.54 23.99
CA TYR A 12 30.59 22.08 23.48
C TYR A 12 31.73 22.49 24.41
N GLN A 13 31.76 23.77 24.89
CA GLN A 13 32.77 24.26 25.85
C GLN A 13 32.65 23.51 27.20
N ILE A 14 31.43 23.33 27.71
CA ILE A 14 31.21 22.57 28.95
C ILE A 14 31.64 21.11 28.81
N ALA A 15 31.46 20.51 27.66
CA ALA A 15 31.90 19.16 27.38
C ALA A 15 33.43 19.02 27.39
N LEU A 16 34.16 20.06 27.01
CA LEU A 16 35.64 20.09 27.02
C LEU A 16 36.20 20.43 28.40
N GLU A 17 35.66 21.44 29.06
CA GLU A 17 36.27 22.12 30.20
C GLU A 17 35.49 21.99 31.52
N GLY A 18 34.30 21.34 31.47
CA GLY A 18 33.45 21.21 32.66
C GLY A 18 34.14 20.51 33.83
N VAL A 19 33.96 21.09 35.01
CA VAL A 19 34.63 20.67 36.23
C VAL A 19 34.32 19.23 36.64
N SER A 20 33.11 18.75 36.42
CA SER A 20 32.72 17.38 36.77
C SER A 20 32.49 16.52 35.53
N ALA A 21 32.80 15.22 35.66
CA ALA A 21 32.51 14.25 34.59
C ALA A 21 31.03 14.21 34.23
N GLN A 22 30.16 14.41 35.22
CA GLN A 22 28.71 14.42 35.05
C GLN A 22 28.25 15.65 34.27
N ALA A 23 28.80 16.84 34.54
CA ALA A 23 28.50 18.04 33.79
C ALA A 23 28.94 17.93 32.30
N ARG A 24 30.13 17.36 32.05
CA ARG A 24 30.62 17.09 30.68
C ARG A 24 29.74 16.09 29.94
N GLN A 25 29.28 15.02 30.61
CA GLN A 25 28.36 14.07 30.01
C GLN A 25 27.03 14.72 29.60
N LEU A 26 26.38 15.45 30.54
CA LEU A 26 25.12 16.14 30.29
C LEU A 26 25.24 17.15 29.13
N ALA A 27 26.39 17.83 29.04
CA ALA A 27 26.67 18.73 27.93
C ALA A 27 26.72 17.98 26.59
N VAL A 28 27.39 16.83 26.51
CA VAL A 28 27.42 16.00 25.28
C VAL A 28 26.01 15.53 24.89
N GLU A 29 25.18 15.17 25.86
CA GLU A 29 23.78 14.76 25.58
C GLU A 29 22.94 15.85 24.94
N ARG A 30 23.26 17.14 25.21
CA ARG A 30 22.54 18.30 24.68
C ARG A 30 23.01 18.78 23.30
N ILE A 31 24.19 18.36 22.86
CA ILE A 31 24.71 18.73 21.53
C ILE A 31 24.04 17.84 20.48
N GLU A 32 23.30 18.44 19.55
CA GLU A 32 22.64 17.74 18.43
C GLU A 32 23.37 17.94 17.10
N ASP A 33 24.24 18.95 17.00
CA ASP A 33 25.05 19.19 15.81
C ASP A 33 26.14 18.11 15.65
N GLU A 34 26.04 17.34 14.57
CA GLU A 34 27.01 16.29 14.26
C GLU A 34 28.40 16.83 13.98
N GLY A 35 28.51 18.04 13.44
CA GLY A 35 29.79 18.70 13.18
C GLY A 35 30.53 18.95 14.49
N LEU A 36 29.83 19.52 15.49
CA LEU A 36 30.39 19.76 16.83
C LEU A 36 30.73 18.44 17.55
N LEU A 37 29.90 17.42 17.45
CA LEU A 37 30.19 16.11 18.01
C LEU A 37 31.42 15.45 17.37
N ASN A 38 31.56 15.55 16.05
CA ASN A 38 32.75 15.04 15.35
C ASN A 38 34.04 15.82 15.70
N GLN A 39 33.94 17.12 15.93
CA GLN A 39 35.06 17.92 16.43
C GLN A 39 35.43 17.53 17.87
N LEU A 40 34.42 17.38 18.75
CA LEU A 40 34.60 16.94 20.13
C LEU A 40 35.22 15.55 20.19
N LEU A 41 34.80 14.63 19.31
CA LEU A 41 35.36 13.26 19.20
C LEU A 41 36.86 13.32 18.89
N LYS A 42 37.29 14.19 17.97
CA LYS A 42 38.70 14.35 17.60
C LYS A 42 39.52 14.91 18.77
N VAL A 43 39.02 15.97 19.45
CA VAL A 43 39.74 16.67 20.53
C VAL A 43 39.84 15.82 21.78
N THR A 44 38.83 15.03 22.11
CA THR A 44 38.78 14.18 23.32
C THR A 44 39.52 12.86 23.17
N LYS A 45 39.84 12.46 21.94
CA LYS A 45 40.59 11.22 21.64
C LYS A 45 41.95 11.22 22.36
N GLY A 46 42.12 10.29 23.31
CA GLY A 46 43.36 10.15 24.04
C GLY A 46 43.54 11.12 25.23
N LYS A 47 42.63 12.11 25.40
CA LYS A 47 42.68 13.07 26.49
C LYS A 47 41.66 12.78 27.59
N ASP A 48 40.39 12.58 27.22
CA ASP A 48 39.31 12.27 28.16
C ASP A 48 38.54 11.04 27.66
N LYS A 49 38.83 9.90 28.29
CA LYS A 49 38.22 8.61 27.93
C LYS A 49 36.71 8.57 28.15
N LEU A 50 36.19 9.28 29.16
CA LEU A 50 34.76 9.30 29.46
C LEU A 50 34.02 10.10 28.45
N VAL A 51 34.38 11.34 28.20
CA VAL A 51 33.76 12.21 27.19
C VAL A 51 33.87 11.56 25.84
N TYR A 52 35.03 11.05 25.44
CA TYR A 52 35.23 10.33 24.21
C TYR A 52 34.24 9.18 24.00
N LYS A 53 34.01 8.36 25.05
CA LYS A 53 33.06 7.26 25.01
C LYS A 53 31.63 7.70 24.76
N PHE A 54 31.20 8.77 25.46
CA PHE A 54 29.85 9.32 25.28
C PHE A 54 29.65 9.95 23.91
N VAL A 55 30.60 10.78 23.47
CA VAL A 55 30.55 11.38 22.12
C VAL A 55 30.54 10.31 21.04
N LYS A 56 31.40 9.28 21.17
CA LYS A 56 31.44 8.18 20.22
C LYS A 56 30.10 7.45 20.15
N ALA A 57 29.51 7.09 21.30
CA ALA A 57 28.22 6.42 21.34
C ALA A 57 27.12 7.26 20.68
N LYS A 58 27.13 8.57 20.89
CA LYS A 58 26.17 9.48 20.27
C LYS A 58 26.38 9.58 18.76
N CYS A 59 27.62 9.72 18.27
CA CYS A 59 27.94 9.70 16.84
C CYS A 59 27.59 8.38 16.18
N ASP A 60 27.82 7.25 16.84
CA ASP A 60 27.46 5.92 16.32
C ASP A 60 25.92 5.80 16.22
N GLY A 61 25.18 6.33 17.20
CA GLY A 61 23.70 6.37 17.17
C GLY A 61 23.14 7.25 16.02
N PHE A 62 23.81 8.36 15.66
CA PHE A 62 23.42 9.15 14.46
C PHE A 62 23.66 8.34 13.19
N ARG A 63 24.83 7.72 13.04
CA ARG A 63 25.14 6.88 11.86
C ARG A 63 24.21 5.71 11.72
N GLU A 64 23.81 5.05 12.81
CA GLU A 64 22.85 3.97 12.79
C GLU A 64 21.47 4.44 12.30
N ARG A 65 21.01 5.62 12.77
CA ARG A 65 19.75 6.23 12.31
C ARG A 65 19.79 6.58 10.83
N ASP A 66 20.88 7.16 10.36
CA ASP A 66 21.07 7.51 8.94
C ASP A 66 21.09 6.27 8.06
N GLN A 67 21.81 5.23 8.49
CA GLN A 67 21.84 3.96 7.78
C GLN A 67 20.45 3.30 7.74
N GLN A 68 19.69 3.35 8.83
CA GLN A 68 18.34 2.81 8.88
C GLN A 68 17.40 3.63 7.98
N SER A 69 17.49 4.94 8.03
CA SER A 69 16.73 5.84 7.14
C SER A 69 17.03 5.55 5.67
N ALA A 70 18.32 5.46 5.31
CA ALA A 70 18.72 5.13 3.94
C ALA A 70 18.19 3.75 3.49
N LYS A 71 18.24 2.73 4.34
CA LYS A 71 17.65 1.41 4.04
C LYS A 71 16.15 1.51 3.80
N THR A 72 15.44 2.21 4.66
CA THR A 72 13.99 2.42 4.52
C THR A 72 13.65 3.14 3.20
N GLN A 73 14.43 4.15 2.79
CA GLN A 73 14.22 4.83 1.50
C GLN A 73 14.45 3.90 0.31
N ILE A 74 15.45 3.03 0.36
CA ILE A 74 15.68 2.01 -0.66
C ILE A 74 14.51 1.03 -0.74
N GLU A 75 14.00 0.56 0.40
CA GLU A 75 12.85 -0.34 0.45
C GLU A 75 11.59 0.31 -0.13
N ILE A 76 11.34 1.59 0.19
CA ILE A 76 10.23 2.37 -0.36
C ILE A 76 10.34 2.47 -1.88
N ALA A 77 11.53 2.82 -2.41
CA ALA A 77 11.75 2.92 -3.86
C ALA A 77 11.51 1.58 -4.58
N HIS A 78 12.04 0.49 -4.03
CA HIS A 78 11.79 -0.86 -4.56
C HIS A 78 10.31 -1.26 -4.51
N LEU A 79 9.62 -0.94 -3.42
CA LEU A 79 8.19 -1.24 -3.29
C LEU A 79 7.37 -0.43 -4.29
N CYS A 80 7.68 0.85 -4.47
CA CYS A 80 7.04 1.70 -5.48
C CYS A 80 7.18 1.10 -6.88
N GLN A 81 8.39 0.74 -7.30
CA GLN A 81 8.63 0.09 -8.60
C GLN A 81 7.85 -1.21 -8.77
N ARG A 82 7.74 -2.01 -7.70
CA ARG A 82 6.97 -3.27 -7.74
C ARG A 82 5.48 -3.01 -7.90
N ILE A 83 4.93 -2.02 -7.21
CA ILE A 83 3.51 -1.63 -7.31
C ILE A 83 3.21 -1.09 -8.71
N GLU A 84 4.05 -0.20 -9.25
CA GLU A 84 3.92 0.32 -10.61
C GLU A 84 4.05 -0.79 -11.67
N GLY A 85 4.97 -1.74 -11.46
CA GLY A 85 5.09 -2.90 -12.33
C GLY A 85 3.87 -3.82 -12.27
N HIS A 86 3.31 -4.02 -11.08
CA HIS A 86 2.10 -4.82 -10.88
C HIS A 86 0.87 -4.18 -11.53
N SER A 87 0.69 -2.87 -11.41
CA SER A 87 -0.44 -2.15 -12.00
C SER A 87 -0.51 -2.23 -13.54
N LYS A 88 0.60 -2.53 -14.19
CA LYS A 88 0.70 -2.68 -15.66
C LYS A 88 0.53 -4.11 -16.15
N ARG A 89 0.40 -5.07 -15.24
CA ARG A 89 0.23 -6.49 -15.59
C ARG A 89 -1.21 -6.78 -15.97
N SER A 90 -1.37 -7.77 -16.85
CA SER A 90 -2.68 -8.36 -17.12
C SER A 90 -3.20 -9.08 -15.88
N PHE A 91 -4.53 -9.08 -15.70
CA PHE A 91 -5.18 -9.80 -14.63
C PHE A 91 -4.91 -11.31 -14.73
N ASP A 92 -4.53 -11.93 -13.62
CA ASP A 92 -4.41 -13.36 -13.43
C ASP A 92 -5.02 -13.78 -12.07
N GLN A 93 -5.08 -15.08 -11.80
CA GLN A 93 -5.65 -15.63 -10.56
C GLN A 93 -4.94 -15.13 -9.27
N PHE A 94 -3.71 -14.63 -9.36
CA PHE A 94 -2.93 -14.13 -8.24
C PHE A 94 -2.96 -12.62 -8.11
N PHE A 95 -3.53 -11.91 -9.10
CA PHE A 95 -3.49 -10.45 -9.16
C PHE A 95 -4.05 -9.81 -7.89
N LYS A 96 -5.23 -10.25 -7.43
CA LYS A 96 -5.87 -9.74 -6.21
C LYS A 96 -4.99 -9.94 -4.98
N THR A 97 -4.52 -11.16 -4.76
CA THR A 97 -3.68 -11.50 -3.60
C THR A 97 -2.37 -10.71 -3.59
N GLN A 98 -1.76 -10.52 -4.76
CA GLN A 98 -0.55 -9.70 -4.89
C GLN A 98 -0.82 -8.22 -4.61
N THR A 99 -1.95 -7.68 -5.09
CA THR A 99 -2.37 -6.31 -4.78
C THR A 99 -2.52 -6.10 -3.27
N GLU A 100 -3.22 -7.02 -2.58
CA GLU A 100 -3.41 -6.97 -1.13
C GLU A 100 -2.08 -7.03 -0.36
N GLN A 101 -1.15 -7.89 -0.78
CA GLN A 101 0.19 -7.99 -0.18
C GLN A 101 1.01 -6.72 -0.38
N LEU A 102 0.96 -6.12 -1.57
CA LEU A 102 1.66 -4.86 -1.85
C LEU A 102 1.07 -3.71 -1.04
N GLN A 103 -0.25 -3.64 -0.94
CA GLN A 103 -0.94 -2.65 -0.13
C GLN A 103 -0.61 -2.77 1.36
N ALA A 104 -0.57 -4.01 1.90
CA ALA A 104 -0.18 -4.25 3.28
C ALA A 104 1.26 -3.78 3.57
N LYS A 105 2.21 -4.06 2.66
CA LYS A 105 3.59 -3.57 2.79
C LYS A 105 3.68 -2.05 2.70
N TRP A 106 2.92 -1.45 1.78
CA TRP A 106 2.87 0.00 1.63
C TRP A 106 2.34 0.70 2.88
N SER A 107 1.29 0.16 3.50
CA SER A 107 0.70 0.74 4.71
C SER A 107 1.69 0.91 5.86
N VAL A 108 2.72 0.05 5.94
CA VAL A 108 3.79 0.12 6.94
C VAL A 108 4.80 1.21 6.62
N LEU A 109 5.14 1.39 5.33
CA LEU A 109 6.25 2.25 4.90
C LEU A 109 5.82 3.67 4.49
N LYS A 110 4.53 3.89 4.20
CA LYS A 110 4.03 5.15 3.62
C LYS A 110 4.36 6.40 4.44
N HIS A 111 4.47 6.28 5.76
CA HIS A 111 4.75 7.41 6.65
C HIS A 111 6.19 7.94 6.53
N ALA A 112 7.09 7.13 5.96
CA ALA A 112 8.48 7.51 5.71
C ALA A 112 8.75 7.87 4.23
N ALA A 113 7.72 7.78 3.37
CA ALA A 113 7.80 8.13 1.95
C ALA A 113 7.59 9.64 1.74
N ASP A 114 8.22 10.19 0.71
CA ASP A 114 7.95 11.55 0.25
C ASP A 114 6.60 11.66 -0.49
N ALA A 115 6.16 12.89 -0.73
CA ALA A 115 4.88 13.17 -1.39
C ALA A 115 4.85 12.68 -2.85
N GLU A 116 5.97 12.71 -3.56
CA GLU A 116 6.05 12.26 -4.95
C GLU A 116 5.84 10.75 -5.04
N ILE A 117 6.58 9.98 -4.25
CA ILE A 117 6.46 8.51 -4.19
C ILE A 117 5.05 8.12 -3.73
N THR A 118 4.50 8.82 -2.74
CA THR A 118 3.14 8.57 -2.24
C THR A 118 2.12 8.71 -3.36
N THR A 119 2.17 9.81 -4.12
CA THR A 119 1.25 10.05 -5.24
C THR A 119 1.37 8.97 -6.32
N ARG A 120 2.58 8.57 -6.68
CA ARG A 120 2.84 7.51 -7.68
C ARG A 120 2.26 6.17 -7.25
N VAL A 121 2.46 5.80 -5.98
CA VAL A 121 1.92 4.55 -5.42
C VAL A 121 0.41 4.58 -5.37
N GLU A 122 -0.21 5.68 -4.96
CA GLU A 122 -1.66 5.83 -4.93
C GLU A 122 -2.28 5.70 -6.33
N GLN A 123 -1.68 6.32 -7.34
CA GLN A 123 -2.11 6.18 -8.74
C GLN A 123 -2.00 4.72 -9.24
N ALA A 124 -0.89 4.05 -8.93
CA ALA A 124 -0.69 2.66 -9.33
C ALA A 124 -1.65 1.70 -8.59
N MET A 125 -1.93 1.94 -7.31
CA MET A 125 -2.92 1.17 -6.55
C MET A 125 -4.35 1.39 -7.07
N LEU A 126 -4.69 2.62 -7.44
CA LEU A 126 -5.98 2.93 -8.09
C LEU A 126 -6.13 2.15 -9.40
N ALA A 127 -5.09 2.08 -10.23
CA ALA A 127 -5.12 1.29 -11.46
C ALA A 127 -5.30 -0.21 -11.19
N CYS A 128 -4.67 -0.75 -10.14
CA CYS A 128 -4.91 -2.13 -9.72
C CYS A 128 -6.37 -2.36 -9.30
N GLN A 129 -6.95 -1.44 -8.54
CA GLN A 129 -8.34 -1.53 -8.11
C GLN A 129 -9.30 -1.48 -9.30
N GLN A 130 -9.08 -0.57 -10.25
CA GLN A 130 -9.87 -0.49 -11.49
C GLN A 130 -9.84 -1.79 -12.29
N THR A 131 -8.68 -2.45 -12.35
CA THR A 131 -8.54 -3.75 -13.01
C THR A 131 -9.37 -4.83 -12.29
N LEU A 132 -9.35 -4.86 -10.97
CA LEU A 132 -10.15 -5.78 -10.16
C LEU A 132 -11.65 -5.54 -10.34
N ASP A 133 -12.08 -4.29 -10.28
CA ASP A 133 -13.48 -3.90 -10.43
C ASP A 133 -14.01 -4.26 -11.82
N PHE A 134 -13.20 -4.03 -12.86
CA PHE A 134 -13.54 -4.43 -14.23
C PHE A 134 -13.77 -5.93 -14.38
N VAL A 135 -12.90 -6.75 -13.79
CA VAL A 135 -13.05 -8.22 -13.85
C VAL A 135 -14.28 -8.69 -13.08
N VAL A 136 -14.53 -8.12 -11.90
CA VAL A 136 -15.74 -8.42 -11.13
C VAL A 136 -17.00 -8.07 -11.91
N GLN A 137 -17.03 -6.90 -12.57
CA GLN A 137 -18.16 -6.48 -13.40
C GLN A 137 -18.35 -7.41 -14.58
N GLN A 138 -17.28 -7.78 -15.30
CA GLN A 138 -17.39 -8.77 -16.39
C GLN A 138 -17.96 -10.10 -15.96
N GLN A 139 -17.53 -10.62 -14.81
CA GLN A 139 -18.06 -11.87 -14.28
C GLN A 139 -19.54 -11.77 -13.91
N ALA A 140 -19.94 -10.64 -13.32
CA ALA A 140 -21.35 -10.38 -13.01
C ALA A 140 -22.22 -10.29 -14.28
N ASP A 141 -21.74 -9.63 -15.32
CA ASP A 141 -22.44 -9.50 -16.60
C ASP A 141 -22.61 -10.85 -17.30
N LEU A 142 -21.56 -11.70 -17.30
CA LEU A 142 -21.63 -13.05 -17.84
C LEU A 142 -22.63 -13.92 -17.07
N ALA A 143 -22.61 -13.90 -15.75
CA ALA A 143 -23.57 -14.61 -14.93
C ALA A 143 -25.01 -14.12 -15.17
N ALA A 144 -25.23 -12.83 -15.34
CA ALA A 144 -26.54 -12.28 -15.69
C ALA A 144 -27.03 -12.76 -17.07
N GLN A 145 -26.14 -12.82 -18.05
CA GLN A 145 -26.45 -13.33 -19.39
C GLN A 145 -26.84 -14.83 -19.36
N GLU A 146 -26.10 -15.65 -18.61
CA GLU A 146 -26.41 -17.07 -18.43
C GLU A 146 -27.79 -17.26 -17.80
N VAL A 147 -28.10 -16.52 -16.74
CA VAL A 147 -29.42 -16.57 -16.10
C VAL A 147 -30.54 -16.12 -17.04
N ALA A 148 -30.31 -15.07 -17.82
CA ALA A 148 -31.28 -14.58 -18.82
C ALA A 148 -31.51 -15.65 -19.92
N GLY A 149 -30.43 -16.29 -20.39
CA GLY A 149 -30.53 -17.39 -21.37
C GLY A 149 -31.35 -18.58 -20.86
N VAL A 150 -31.10 -19.02 -19.63
CA VAL A 150 -31.87 -20.10 -18.99
C VAL A 150 -33.35 -19.74 -18.88
N LYS A 151 -33.68 -18.52 -18.46
CA LYS A 151 -35.07 -18.04 -18.37
C LYS A 151 -35.75 -18.00 -19.74
N ALA A 152 -35.05 -17.55 -20.78
CA ALA A 152 -35.60 -17.52 -22.15
C ALA A 152 -35.92 -18.91 -22.66
N VAL A 153 -35.04 -19.89 -22.45
CA VAL A 153 -35.29 -21.30 -22.82
C VAL A 153 -36.50 -21.89 -22.05
N GLN A 154 -36.61 -21.61 -20.76
CA GLN A 154 -37.76 -22.02 -19.95
C GLN A 154 -39.07 -21.41 -20.46
N GLN A 155 -39.08 -20.11 -20.78
CA GLN A 155 -40.26 -19.46 -21.35
C GLN A 155 -40.67 -20.03 -22.70
N GLN A 156 -39.71 -20.33 -23.57
CA GLN A 156 -39.96 -20.99 -24.84
C GLN A 156 -40.57 -22.38 -24.64
N GLY A 157 -40.03 -23.16 -23.70
CA GLY A 157 -40.58 -24.48 -23.35
C GLY A 157 -42.05 -24.39 -22.90
N LEU A 158 -42.38 -23.47 -22.02
CA LEU A 158 -43.74 -23.23 -21.55
C LEU A 158 -44.69 -22.82 -22.69
N LEU A 159 -44.22 -21.97 -23.62
CA LEU A 159 -44.99 -21.54 -24.75
C LEU A 159 -45.31 -22.71 -25.72
N ILE A 160 -44.29 -23.56 -25.97
CA ILE A 160 -44.47 -24.77 -26.80
C ILE A 160 -45.48 -25.68 -26.18
N GLU A 161 -45.43 -25.90 -24.87
CA GLU A 161 -46.39 -26.74 -24.18
C GLU A 161 -47.85 -26.21 -24.22
N GLN A 162 -48.00 -24.89 -24.06
CA GLN A 162 -49.26 -24.21 -24.21
C GLN A 162 -49.85 -24.36 -25.65
N LEU A 163 -49.01 -24.27 -26.66
CA LEU A 163 -49.41 -24.46 -28.06
C LEU A 163 -49.83 -25.92 -28.30
N ARG A 164 -49.10 -26.90 -27.74
CA ARG A 164 -49.49 -28.32 -27.86
C ARG A 164 -50.84 -28.58 -27.23
N LEU A 165 -51.10 -28.08 -26.04
CA LEU A 165 -52.40 -28.23 -25.37
C LEU A 165 -53.54 -27.59 -26.17
N ARG A 166 -53.33 -26.40 -26.74
CA ARG A 166 -54.33 -25.76 -27.60
C ARG A 166 -54.61 -26.54 -28.87
N LEU A 167 -53.59 -27.13 -29.50
CA LEU A 167 -53.76 -27.97 -30.69
C LEU A 167 -54.53 -29.25 -30.33
N ALA A 168 -54.22 -29.93 -29.21
CA ALA A 168 -54.96 -31.07 -28.75
C ALA A 168 -56.43 -30.76 -28.57
N HIS A 169 -56.77 -29.65 -27.93
CA HIS A 169 -58.15 -29.20 -27.78
C HIS A 169 -58.88 -28.94 -29.09
N LEU A 170 -58.20 -28.47 -30.15
CA LEU A 170 -58.80 -28.27 -31.47
C LEU A 170 -59.12 -29.59 -32.17
N PHE A 171 -58.34 -30.65 -31.93
CA PHE A 171 -58.60 -31.98 -32.51
C PHE A 171 -59.59 -32.79 -31.70
N ASP A 172 -59.75 -32.52 -30.39
CA ASP A 172 -60.76 -33.23 -29.55
C ASP A 172 -62.14 -32.56 -29.58
N CYS A 173 -62.35 -31.46 -30.28
CA CYS A 173 -63.65 -30.90 -30.51
C CYS A 173 -64.42 -31.80 -31.48
N PRO A 174 -65.46 -32.53 -31.05
CA PRO A 174 -66.30 -33.33 -31.98
C PRO A 174 -66.94 -32.34 -32.97
N ALA A 175 -66.66 -32.57 -34.25
CA ALA A 175 -67.37 -31.86 -35.29
C ALA A 175 -68.87 -32.03 -35.02
N THR A 176 -69.55 -30.94 -34.64
CA THR A 176 -71.01 -30.95 -34.51
C THR A 176 -71.55 -31.17 -35.90
N GLU A 177 -72.18 -32.34 -36.09
CA GLU A 177 -72.83 -32.79 -37.34
C GLU A 177 -73.96 -31.88 -37.82
N SER A 178 -74.02 -30.64 -37.33
CA SER A 178 -75.11 -29.68 -37.66
C SER A 178 -74.82 -28.76 -38.85
N GLU A 179 -73.65 -28.79 -39.46
CA GLU A 179 -73.32 -27.88 -40.61
C GLU A 179 -73.18 -28.58 -41.99
N ILE A 180 -73.54 -29.87 -42.11
CA ILE A 180 -73.51 -30.56 -43.41
C ILE A 180 -74.94 -30.77 -43.97
N ARG A 181 -75.92 -29.98 -43.54
CA ARG A 181 -77.24 -29.99 -44.15
C ARG A 181 -77.71 -28.53 -44.35
N SER A 182 -77.21 -27.90 -45.39
CA SER A 182 -77.87 -26.78 -46.05
C SER A 182 -77.33 -26.64 -47.48
#